data_11c768ec0b062a0cfcd3c3892e277aae
#
_entry.id   11c768ec0b062a0cfcd3c3892e277aae
#
_cell.length_a   1.000
_cell.length_b   1.000
_cell.length_c   1.000
_cell.angle_alpha   90.00
_cell.angle_beta   90.00
_cell.angle_gamma   90.00
#
_symmetry.space_group_name_H-M   'P 1'
#
loop_
_entity.id
_entity.type
_entity.pdbx_description
1 polymer ?
#
loop_
_entity_poly.entity_id
_entity_poly.type
_entity_poly.pdbx_seq_one_letter_code
_entity_poly.pdbx_strand_id
1 'polypeptide(L)'
;IDNVTPNNKLFPAPNRERTEVKRWEALADGVLDAAVSALLEGKRANKEQSADWVTRQHGKVSRGLDFMARELAEKSFCMGTHFSMADIAVGTALGYLRFRFPEINWCENHPNLGKLYDKLMLRPPFADTVPHD
;
A
#
# COMPACT_ATOMS: atom_id res chain seq x y z
N ILE A 1 -9.88 29.43 13.80
CA ILE A 1 -9.50 29.16 14.14
C ILE A 1 -9.50 28.90 14.22
N ASP A 2 -10.27 29.30 13.80
CA ASP A 2 -9.99 28.96 14.12
C ASP A 2 -10.14 28.90 14.29
N ASN A 3 -10.69 28.91 13.74
CA ASN A 3 -10.50 28.79 14.20
C ASN A 3 -10.60 28.69 14.56
N VAL A 4 -11.04 28.63 14.10
CA VAL A 4 -10.74 28.43 14.62
C VAL A 4 -10.68 28.04 14.96
N THR A 5 -11.14 28.02 14.68
CA THR A 5 -10.70 27.68 15.21
C THR A 5 -10.48 27.30 15.44
N PRO A 6 -11.00 27.16 15.24
CA PRO A 6 -10.50 26.72 15.51
C PRO A 6 -10.10 26.48 15.48
N ASN A 7 -10.27 26.56 15.06
CA ASN A 7 -9.56 26.42 15.17
C ASN A 7 -8.93 26.28 15.37
N ASN A 8 -8.82 26.46 15.17
CA ASN A 8 -7.91 26.28 15.23
C ASN A 8 -7.55 25.69 15.47
N LYS A 9 -6.90 26.01 15.63
CA LYS A 9 -6.37 24.77 15.68
C LYS A 9 -6.61 23.87 14.51
N LEU A 10 -7.26 24.35 13.83
CA LEU A 10 -7.70 23.71 12.70
C LEU A 10 -6.72 23.52 11.64
N PHE A 11 -5.81 24.40 11.48
CA PHE A 11 -4.90 24.38 10.37
C PHE A 11 -3.77 23.41 10.46
N PRO A 12 -3.17 23.15 11.63
CA PRO A 12 -2.20 22.06 11.71
C PRO A 12 -2.79 20.72 11.31
N ALA A 13 -4.07 20.50 11.56
CA ALA A 13 -4.70 19.23 11.26
C ALA A 13 -4.74 18.92 9.76
N PRO A 14 -5.16 19.85 8.87
CA PRO A 14 -5.13 19.56 7.44
C PRO A 14 -3.72 19.30 6.91
N ASN A 15 -2.72 20.04 7.40
CA ASN A 15 -1.35 19.82 6.98
C ASN A 15 -0.84 18.48 7.46
N ARG A 16 -1.18 18.10 8.68
CA ARG A 16 -0.77 16.84 9.24
C ARG A 16 -1.41 15.69 8.47
N GLU A 17 -2.67 15.83 8.13
CA GLU A 17 -3.37 14.80 7.37
C GLU A 17 -2.73 14.62 6.00
N ARG A 18 -2.39 15.70 5.32
CA ARG A 18 -1.74 15.63 4.04
C ARG A 18 -0.39 14.93 4.14
N THR A 19 0.36 15.24 5.19
CA THR A 19 1.65 14.60 5.43
C THR A 19 1.49 13.11 5.65
N GLU A 20 0.47 12.70 6.41
CA GLU A 20 0.22 11.29 6.66
C GLU A 20 -0.20 10.57 5.39
N VAL A 21 -1.03 11.18 4.55
CA VAL A 21 -1.40 10.59 3.27
C VAL A 21 -0.17 10.37 2.41
N LYS A 22 0.71 11.37 2.34
CA LYS A 22 1.93 11.24 1.55
C LYS A 22 2.86 10.16 2.10
N ARG A 23 2.89 9.99 3.42
CA ARG A 23 3.69 8.95 4.03
C ARG A 23 3.17 7.56 3.62
N TRP A 24 1.84 7.40 3.63
CA TRP A 24 1.23 6.15 3.18
C TRP A 24 1.49 5.89 1.71
N GLU A 25 1.40 6.95 0.88
CA GLU A 25 1.69 6.82 -0.55
C GLU A 25 3.13 6.40 -0.78
N ALA A 26 4.07 7.00 -0.06
CA ALA A 26 5.47 6.65 -0.19
C ALA A 26 5.73 5.21 0.22
N LEU A 27 5.08 4.75 1.29
CA LEU A 27 5.22 3.39 1.76
C LEU A 27 4.69 2.40 0.71
N ALA A 28 3.51 2.68 0.16
CA ALA A 28 2.92 1.84 -0.86
C ALA A 28 3.77 1.83 -2.14
N ASP A 29 4.29 3.00 -2.53
CA ASP A 29 5.16 3.09 -3.70
C ASP A 29 6.43 2.29 -3.51
N GLY A 30 6.97 2.29 -2.29
CA GLY A 30 8.17 1.49 -1.99
C GLY A 30 7.94 0.01 -2.16
N VAL A 31 6.78 -0.47 -1.68
CA VAL A 31 6.41 -1.88 -1.86
C VAL A 31 6.24 -2.20 -3.34
N LEU A 32 5.55 -1.33 -4.07
CA LEU A 32 5.29 -1.53 -5.49
C LEU A 32 6.60 -1.53 -6.29
N ASP A 33 7.48 -0.57 -6.01
CA ASP A 33 8.76 -0.48 -6.70
C ASP A 33 9.60 -1.73 -6.46
N ALA A 34 9.61 -2.23 -5.23
CA ALA A 34 10.37 -3.44 -4.91
C ALA A 34 9.79 -4.64 -5.65
N ALA A 35 8.46 -4.73 -5.73
CA ALA A 35 7.81 -5.82 -6.44
C ALA A 35 8.11 -5.77 -7.94
N VAL A 36 8.03 -4.58 -8.54
CA VAL A 36 8.33 -4.41 -9.96
C VAL A 36 9.79 -4.76 -10.22
N SER A 37 10.71 -4.33 -9.35
CA SER A 37 12.13 -4.63 -9.50
C SER A 37 12.36 -6.14 -9.49
N ALA A 38 11.70 -6.85 -8.58
CA ALA A 38 11.84 -8.30 -8.51
C ALA A 38 11.29 -8.97 -9.77
N LEU A 39 10.16 -8.47 -10.28
CA LEU A 39 9.56 -9.02 -11.48
C LEU A 39 10.47 -8.84 -12.68
N LEU A 40 11.04 -7.65 -12.84
CA LEU A 40 11.92 -7.37 -13.97
C LEU A 40 13.20 -8.20 -13.90
N GLU A 41 13.76 -8.37 -12.72
CA GLU A 41 14.95 -9.21 -12.57
C GLU A 41 14.63 -10.64 -12.96
N GLY A 42 13.45 -11.13 -12.62
CA GLY A 42 13.04 -12.48 -12.97
C GLY A 42 12.87 -12.70 -14.47
N LYS A 43 12.75 -11.62 -15.25
CA LYS A 43 12.60 -11.72 -16.70
C LYS A 43 13.92 -11.66 -17.45
N ARG A 44 15.02 -11.42 -16.74
CA ARG A 44 16.34 -11.40 -17.37
C ARG A 44 16.79 -12.84 -17.66
N ALA A 45 17.74 -12.97 -18.58
CA ALA A 45 18.30 -14.29 -18.90
C ALA A 45 18.83 -14.93 -17.62
N ASN A 46 18.69 -16.26 -17.49
CA ASN A 46 19.05 -16.96 -16.26
C ASN A 46 20.44 -16.62 -15.77
N LYS A 47 21.42 -16.54 -16.66
CA LYS A 47 22.80 -16.25 -16.28
C LYS A 47 22.99 -14.82 -15.80
N GLU A 48 22.01 -13.95 -16.07
CA GLU A 48 22.07 -12.55 -15.68
C GLU A 48 21.26 -12.24 -14.44
N GLN A 49 20.44 -13.19 -13.99
CA GLN A 49 19.62 -12.96 -12.82
C GLN A 49 20.44 -12.97 -11.55
N SER A 50 20.07 -12.10 -10.62
CA SER A 50 20.70 -12.03 -9.31
C SER A 50 19.72 -12.53 -8.25
N ALA A 51 20.00 -13.71 -7.71
CA ALA A 51 19.16 -14.27 -6.64
C ALA A 51 19.20 -13.39 -5.41
N ASP A 52 20.37 -12.82 -5.09
CA ASP A 52 20.48 -11.94 -3.93
C ASP A 52 19.65 -10.68 -4.12
N TRP A 53 19.65 -10.13 -5.33
CA TRP A 53 18.84 -8.94 -5.63
C TRP A 53 17.35 -9.23 -5.46
N VAL A 54 16.89 -10.35 -6.03
CA VAL A 54 15.49 -10.75 -5.94
C VAL A 54 15.09 -10.97 -4.47
N THR A 55 15.92 -11.68 -3.71
CA THR A 55 15.66 -11.91 -2.29
C THR A 55 15.55 -10.60 -1.53
N ARG A 56 16.42 -9.64 -1.84
CA ARG A 56 16.40 -8.34 -1.18
C ARG A 56 15.11 -7.59 -1.48
N GLN A 57 14.66 -7.62 -2.75
CA GLN A 57 13.44 -6.94 -3.13
C GLN A 57 12.22 -7.61 -2.48
N HIS A 58 12.18 -8.92 -2.43
CA HIS A 58 11.11 -9.64 -1.73
C HIS A 58 11.09 -9.29 -0.24
N GLY A 59 12.27 -9.12 0.36
CA GLY A 59 12.36 -8.69 1.75
C GLY A 59 11.77 -7.31 1.97
N LYS A 60 12.01 -6.40 1.02
CA LYS A 60 11.41 -5.06 1.10
C LYS A 60 9.90 -5.13 1.02
N VAL A 61 9.37 -5.98 0.14
CA VAL A 61 7.92 -6.17 0.02
C VAL A 61 7.35 -6.69 1.35
N SER A 62 7.98 -7.72 1.90
CA SER A 62 7.52 -8.33 3.14
C SER A 62 7.52 -7.33 4.30
N ARG A 63 8.61 -6.58 4.44
CA ARG A 63 8.71 -5.58 5.52
C ARG A 63 7.72 -4.46 5.33
N GLY A 64 7.49 -4.06 4.07
CA GLY A 64 6.50 -3.03 3.77
C GLY A 64 5.10 -3.48 4.12
N LEU A 65 4.76 -4.72 3.80
CA LEU A 65 3.45 -5.28 4.15
C LEU A 65 3.27 -5.33 5.67
N ASP A 66 4.31 -5.76 6.40
CA ASP A 66 4.25 -5.80 7.86
C ASP A 66 4.02 -4.41 8.42
N PHE A 67 4.73 -3.42 7.88
CA PHE A 67 4.62 -2.04 8.34
C PHE A 67 3.22 -1.50 8.07
N MET A 68 2.69 -1.73 6.86
CA MET A 68 1.35 -1.27 6.51
C MET A 68 0.31 -1.89 7.41
N ALA A 69 0.44 -3.18 7.70
CA ALA A 69 -0.50 -3.87 8.57
C ALA A 69 -0.47 -3.29 9.98
N ARG A 70 0.73 -3.00 10.50
CA ARG A 70 0.86 -2.41 11.83
C ARG A 70 0.26 -1.01 11.88
N GLU A 71 0.52 -0.20 10.84
CA GLU A 71 0.01 1.16 10.80
C GLU A 71 -1.51 1.19 10.65
N LEU A 72 -2.05 0.27 9.85
CA LEU A 72 -3.50 0.19 9.68
C LEU A 72 -4.17 -0.28 10.97
N ALA A 73 -3.57 -1.25 11.66
CA ALA A 73 -4.10 -1.79 12.90
C ALA A 73 -5.56 -2.18 12.76
N GLU A 74 -6.43 -1.60 13.60
CA GLU A 74 -7.87 -1.91 13.59
C GLU A 74 -8.70 -0.86 12.86
N LYS A 75 -8.04 0.11 12.22
CA LYS A 75 -8.75 1.19 11.55
C LYS A 75 -9.49 0.68 10.32
N SER A 76 -10.59 1.35 10.00
CA SER A 76 -11.38 1.00 8.82
C SER A 76 -10.66 1.36 7.53
N PHE A 77 -9.91 2.46 7.54
CA PHE A 77 -9.14 2.95 6.40
C PHE A 77 -7.78 3.43 6.91
N CYS A 78 -6.85 3.65 5.99
CA CYS A 78 -5.49 4.03 6.37
C CYS A 78 -5.45 5.28 7.23
N MET A 79 -6.31 6.25 6.95
CA MET A 79 -6.34 7.50 7.69
C MET A 79 -7.39 7.51 8.81
N GLY A 80 -7.95 6.35 9.14
CA GLY A 80 -8.91 6.23 10.23
C GLY A 80 -10.28 5.81 9.77
N THR A 81 -11.24 6.73 9.81
CA THR A 81 -12.64 6.38 9.52
C THR A 81 -13.09 6.80 8.13
N HIS A 82 -12.25 7.50 7.36
CA HIS A 82 -12.66 7.96 6.05
C HIS A 82 -11.69 7.49 4.96
N PHE A 83 -12.23 7.31 3.77
CA PHE A 83 -11.48 6.92 2.59
C PHE A 83 -10.60 8.07 2.12
N SER A 84 -9.39 7.78 1.65
CA SER A 84 -8.45 8.80 1.20
C SER A 84 -7.55 8.25 0.10
N MET A 85 -6.69 9.12 -0.43
CA MET A 85 -5.70 8.70 -1.43
C MET A 85 -4.73 7.68 -0.86
N ALA A 86 -4.52 7.67 0.46
CA ALA A 86 -3.69 6.64 1.09
C ALA A 86 -4.26 5.25 0.82
N ASP A 87 -5.58 5.11 0.89
CA ASP A 87 -6.23 3.82 0.64
C ASP A 87 -6.08 3.41 -0.81
N ILE A 88 -6.18 4.36 -1.74
CA ILE A 88 -5.99 4.07 -3.15
C ILE A 88 -4.58 3.57 -3.40
N ALA A 89 -3.57 4.24 -2.83
CA ALA A 89 -2.17 3.85 -3.02
C ALA A 89 -1.91 2.45 -2.48
N VAL A 90 -2.35 2.20 -1.24
CA VAL A 90 -2.16 0.89 -0.62
C VAL A 90 -2.90 -0.18 -1.41
N GLY A 91 -4.15 0.10 -1.79
CA GLY A 91 -4.94 -0.86 -2.54
C GLY A 91 -4.34 -1.19 -3.90
N THR A 92 -3.76 -0.19 -4.56
CA THR A 92 -3.09 -0.40 -5.85
C THR A 92 -1.88 -1.34 -5.67
N ALA A 93 -1.08 -1.11 -4.63
CA ALA A 93 0.07 -1.96 -4.36
C ALA A 93 -0.37 -3.39 -4.03
N LEU A 94 -1.39 -3.54 -3.19
CA LEU A 94 -1.89 -4.87 -2.83
C LEU A 94 -2.47 -5.60 -4.04
N GLY A 95 -3.20 -4.88 -4.89
CA GLY A 95 -3.76 -5.46 -6.11
C GLY A 95 -2.68 -5.93 -7.06
N TYR A 96 -1.60 -5.14 -7.19
CA TYR A 96 -0.49 -5.52 -8.04
C TYR A 96 0.16 -6.81 -7.52
N LEU A 97 0.36 -6.91 -6.20
CA LEU A 97 0.94 -8.12 -5.61
C LEU A 97 0.04 -9.32 -5.86
N ARG A 98 -1.27 -9.16 -5.70
CA ARG A 98 -2.20 -10.25 -5.95
C ARG A 98 -2.13 -10.72 -7.39
N PHE A 99 -1.99 -9.78 -8.31
CA PHE A 99 -1.97 -10.07 -9.73
C PHE A 99 -0.65 -10.72 -10.17
N ARG A 100 0.47 -10.16 -9.73
CA ARG A 100 1.80 -10.59 -10.21
C ARG A 100 2.52 -11.57 -9.30
N PHE A 101 2.17 -11.58 -8.02
CA PHE A 101 2.84 -12.42 -7.03
C PHE A 101 1.80 -13.13 -6.17
N PRO A 102 0.96 -14.01 -6.79
CA PRO A 102 -0.08 -14.68 -6.02
C PRO A 102 0.48 -15.59 -4.93
N GLU A 103 1.75 -15.97 -5.04
CA GLU A 103 2.40 -16.79 -4.02
C GLU A 103 2.64 -16.01 -2.72
N ILE A 104 2.63 -14.66 -2.79
CA ILE A 104 2.72 -13.85 -1.57
C ILE A 104 1.32 -13.78 -0.98
N ASN A 105 1.13 -14.48 0.12
CA ASN A 105 -0.20 -14.63 0.70
C ASN A 105 -0.45 -13.55 1.75
N TRP A 106 -0.47 -12.29 1.31
CA TRP A 106 -0.59 -11.17 2.22
C TRP A 106 -1.95 -11.09 2.91
N CYS A 107 -2.99 -11.63 2.27
CA CYS A 107 -4.33 -11.64 2.89
C CYS A 107 -4.38 -12.49 4.14
N GLU A 108 -3.73 -13.66 4.10
CA GLU A 108 -3.71 -14.55 5.25
C GLU A 108 -2.72 -14.09 6.30
N ASN A 109 -1.57 -13.59 5.87
CA ASN A 109 -0.56 -13.12 6.79
C ASN A 109 -0.96 -11.84 7.49
N HIS A 110 -1.77 -11.01 6.81
CA HIS A 110 -2.21 -9.72 7.33
C HIS A 110 -3.70 -9.56 7.07
N PRO A 111 -4.55 -10.18 7.92
CA PRO A 111 -6.01 -10.16 7.67
C PRO A 111 -6.59 -8.75 7.58
N ASN A 112 -6.03 -7.78 8.30
CA ASN A 112 -6.55 -6.41 8.24
C ASN A 112 -6.33 -5.78 6.87
N LEU A 113 -5.22 -6.12 6.21
CA LEU A 113 -5.00 -5.65 4.83
C LEU A 113 -5.99 -6.29 3.88
N GLY A 114 -6.31 -7.57 4.11
CA GLY A 114 -7.32 -8.25 3.31
C GLY A 114 -8.68 -7.61 3.44
N LYS A 115 -9.06 -7.25 4.67
CA LYS A 115 -10.35 -6.58 4.90
C LYS A 115 -10.40 -5.22 4.22
N LEU A 116 -9.31 -4.48 4.30
CA LEU A 116 -9.23 -3.19 3.63
C LEU A 116 -9.37 -3.35 2.13
N TYR A 117 -8.64 -4.29 1.55
CA TYR A 117 -8.68 -4.53 0.11
C TYR A 117 -10.09 -4.89 -0.35
N ASP A 118 -10.76 -5.77 0.40
CA ASP A 118 -12.13 -6.17 0.06
C ASP A 118 -13.08 -4.98 0.06
N LYS A 119 -12.94 -4.07 1.05
CA LYS A 119 -13.75 -2.86 1.09
C LYS A 119 -13.50 -1.97 -0.12
N LEU A 120 -12.23 -1.83 -0.50
CA LEU A 120 -11.87 -0.98 -1.64
C LEU A 120 -12.44 -1.54 -2.92
N MET A 121 -12.45 -2.85 -3.08
CA MET A 121 -12.97 -3.48 -4.28
C MET A 121 -14.48 -3.28 -4.46
N LEU A 122 -15.17 -2.90 -3.39
CA LEU A 122 -16.59 -2.57 -3.50
C LEU A 122 -16.83 -1.18 -4.07
N ARG A 123 -15.78 -0.37 -4.23
CA ARG A 123 -15.88 0.97 -4.77
C ARG A 123 -15.54 0.92 -6.26
N PRO A 124 -16.54 1.15 -7.17
CA PRO A 124 -16.31 0.95 -8.60
C PRO A 124 -15.11 1.69 -9.20
N PRO A 125 -14.85 2.97 -8.86
CA PRO A 125 -13.68 3.62 -9.43
C PRO A 125 -12.37 2.93 -9.10
N PHE A 126 -12.25 2.36 -7.89
CA PHE A 126 -11.05 1.63 -7.52
C PHE A 126 -10.96 0.31 -8.26
N ALA A 127 -12.06 -0.41 -8.35
CA ALA A 127 -12.09 -1.71 -9.03
C ALA A 127 -11.64 -1.56 -10.48
N ASP A 128 -11.98 -0.44 -11.13
CA ASP A 128 -11.63 -0.19 -12.52
C ASP A 128 -10.13 0.05 -12.69
N THR A 129 -9.42 0.42 -11.64
CA THR A 129 -7.99 0.72 -11.72
C THR A 129 -7.10 -0.46 -11.35
N VAL A 130 -7.68 -1.55 -10.83
CA VAL A 130 -6.90 -2.72 -10.42
C VAL A 130 -6.50 -3.53 -11.65
N PRO A 131 -5.22 -3.97 -11.74
CA PRO A 131 -4.79 -4.79 -12.88
C PRO A 131 -5.55 -6.09 -12.94
N HIS A 132 -5.86 -6.53 -14.16
CA HIS A 132 -6.48 -7.83 -14.36
C HIS A 132 -6.17 -8.27 -15.79
N ASP A 133 -6.35 -9.55 -16.04
CA ASP A 133 -6.08 -10.11 -17.36
C ASP A 133 -7.11 -9.70 -18.39
#